data_f3b210620e72bafafc18e820f13b8d6c
#
_entry.id   f3b210620e72bafafc18e820f13b8d6c
#
_cell.length_a   1.000
_cell.length_b   1.000
_cell.length_c   1.000
_cell.angle_alpha   90.00
_cell.angle_beta   90.00
_cell.angle_gamma   90.00
#
_symmetry.space_group_name_H-M   'P 1'
#
loop_
_entity.id
_entity.type
_entity.pdbx_description
1 polymer ?
#
loop_
_entity_poly.entity_id
_entity_poly.type
_entity_poly.pdbx_seq_one_letter_code
_entity_poly.pdbx_strand_id
1 'polypeptide(L)'
;MRRLDFEHAVRFFTPLKRSERIHKNFIYRFSILGLSDQFAADCVGVDLSQVHKWDDGEAIPPLVRRVWELESGRRLPKYSGFDNWSFKSGRIVTPDGAPYSEYQVRHSLFLLDQLP
;
A
#
# COMPACT_ATOMS: atom_id res chain seq x y z
N MET A 1 7.50 1.40 -15.24
CA MET A 1 7.73 2.20 -14.14
C MET A 1 6.49 2.85 -13.69
N ARG A 2 6.31 2.82 -12.45
CA ARG A 2 5.11 3.27 -12.04
C ARG A 2 4.97 4.74 -12.17
N ARG A 3 4.01 5.18 -11.53
CA ARG A 3 3.62 6.54 -11.52
C ARG A 3 4.71 7.48 -11.12
N LEU A 4 5.78 7.00 -10.57
CA LEU A 4 6.93 7.83 -10.35
C LEU A 4 7.45 8.20 -11.71
N ASP A 5 6.66 8.96 -12.38
CA ASP A 5 6.95 9.40 -13.70
C ASP A 5 7.98 10.51 -13.65
N PHE A 6 8.30 11.01 -14.82
CA PHE A 6 9.28 12.04 -14.96
C PHE A 6 8.96 13.28 -14.12
N GLU A 7 7.70 13.63 -14.04
CA GLU A 7 7.27 14.79 -13.31
C GLU A 7 7.59 14.69 -11.83
N HIS A 8 7.32 13.53 -11.26
CA HIS A 8 7.65 13.28 -9.86
C HIS A 8 9.15 13.24 -9.65
N ALA A 9 9.88 12.62 -10.55
CA ALA A 9 11.32 12.54 -10.45
C ALA A 9 11.94 13.94 -10.47
N VAL A 10 11.45 14.81 -11.33
CA VAL A 10 11.93 16.18 -11.42
C VAL A 10 11.71 16.92 -10.12
N ARG A 11 10.58 16.71 -9.47
CA ARG A 11 10.28 17.36 -8.19
C ARG A 11 11.28 16.98 -7.10
N PHE A 12 11.84 15.80 -7.15
CA PHE A 12 12.82 15.38 -6.15
C PHE A 12 14.18 16.01 -6.38
N PHE A 13 14.49 16.40 -7.59
CA PHE A 13 15.80 16.95 -7.93
C PHE A 13 15.82 18.48 -8.03
N THR A 14 14.67 19.12 -7.93
CA THR A 14 14.54 20.56 -8.02
C THR A 14 14.27 21.14 -6.63
N PRO A 15 14.94 22.25 -6.26
CA PRO A 15 14.61 22.88 -4.99
C PRO A 15 13.14 23.26 -4.97
N LEU A 16 12.42 22.77 -3.97
CA LEU A 16 10.99 23.01 -3.85
C LEU A 16 10.71 24.28 -3.08
N LYS A 17 9.78 25.07 -3.58
CA LYS A 17 9.23 26.17 -2.82
C LYS A 17 8.43 25.60 -1.66
N ARG A 18 8.19 26.39 -0.64
CA ARG A 18 7.44 25.92 0.52
C ARG A 18 6.08 25.36 0.15
N SER A 19 5.39 26.02 -0.80
CA SER A 19 4.07 25.59 -1.27
C SER A 19 4.11 24.32 -2.13
N GLU A 20 5.29 23.92 -2.59
CA GLU A 20 5.46 22.77 -3.46
C GLU A 20 6.01 21.56 -2.72
N ARG A 21 6.16 21.66 -1.41
CA ARG A 21 6.68 20.56 -0.62
C ARG A 21 5.71 19.39 -0.64
N ILE A 22 6.29 18.19 -0.73
CA ILE A 22 5.50 16.97 -0.73
C ILE A 22 4.82 16.82 0.62
N HIS A 23 3.51 16.68 0.59
CA HIS A 23 2.72 16.52 1.80
C HIS A 23 2.84 15.09 2.35
N LYS A 24 2.68 14.97 3.65
CA LYS A 24 2.73 13.66 4.32
C LYS A 24 1.69 12.66 3.78
N ASN A 25 0.58 13.15 3.26
CA ASN A 25 -0.45 12.27 2.69
C ASN A 25 0.06 11.56 1.44
N PHE A 26 0.84 12.26 0.62
CA PHE A 26 1.47 11.63 -0.55
C PHE A 26 2.46 10.56 -0.10
N ILE A 27 3.29 10.87 0.89
CA ILE A 27 4.27 9.91 1.42
C ILE A 27 3.55 8.69 1.96
N TYR A 28 2.46 8.89 2.68
CA TYR A 28 1.66 7.80 3.21
C TYR A 28 1.15 6.88 2.11
N ARG A 29 0.48 7.44 1.11
CA ARG A 29 -0.08 6.63 0.02
C ARG A 29 0.98 5.98 -0.84
N PHE A 30 1.96 6.77 -1.26
CA PHE A 30 2.92 6.34 -2.26
C PHE A 30 4.08 5.54 -1.69
N SER A 31 4.69 6.03 -0.63
CA SER A 31 5.90 5.40 -0.08
C SER A 31 5.58 4.34 0.96
N ILE A 32 4.70 4.64 1.90
CA ILE A 32 4.39 3.69 2.97
C ILE A 32 3.49 2.58 2.48
N LEU A 33 2.39 2.90 1.81
CA LEU A 33 1.46 1.90 1.32
C LEU A 33 1.84 1.35 -0.05
N GLY A 34 2.67 2.06 -0.81
CA GLY A 34 3.11 1.59 -2.13
C GLY A 34 2.03 1.60 -3.19
N LEU A 35 1.01 2.43 -3.04
CA LEU A 35 -0.09 2.48 -3.98
C LEU A 35 0.14 3.54 -5.04
N SER A 36 0.05 3.15 -6.32
CA SER A 36 0.06 4.12 -7.41
C SER A 36 -1.20 4.98 -7.32
N ASP A 37 -1.17 6.14 -7.96
CA ASP A 37 -2.32 7.03 -7.93
C ASP A 37 -3.54 6.40 -8.61
N GLN A 38 -3.34 5.69 -9.72
CA GLN A 38 -4.44 5.03 -10.40
C GLN A 38 -5.03 3.90 -9.56
N PHE A 39 -4.18 3.08 -8.96
CA PHE A 39 -4.67 1.98 -8.12
C PHE A 39 -5.39 2.53 -6.89
N ALA A 40 -4.85 3.58 -6.29
CA ALA A 40 -5.48 4.22 -5.13
C ALA A 40 -6.86 4.78 -5.49
N ALA A 41 -6.99 5.37 -6.67
CA ALA A 41 -8.28 5.88 -7.15
C ALA A 41 -9.26 4.74 -7.39
N ASP A 42 -8.80 3.70 -8.06
CA ASP A 42 -9.66 2.57 -8.42
C ASP A 42 -10.17 1.82 -7.19
N CYS A 43 -9.36 1.68 -6.16
CA CYS A 43 -9.75 0.98 -4.94
C CYS A 43 -10.98 1.60 -4.27
N VAL A 44 -11.10 2.91 -4.34
CA VAL A 44 -12.16 3.63 -3.64
C VAL A 44 -13.16 4.31 -4.57
N GLY A 45 -12.99 4.10 -5.88
CA GLY A 45 -13.95 4.59 -6.86
C GLY A 45 -13.99 6.09 -7.04
N VAL A 46 -12.84 6.75 -6.95
CA VAL A 46 -12.76 8.20 -7.16
C VAL A 46 -11.88 8.51 -8.36
N ASP A 47 -11.93 9.77 -8.80
CA ASP A 47 -11.08 10.25 -9.89
C ASP A 47 -9.65 10.47 -9.41
N LEU A 48 -8.71 10.43 -10.36
CA LEU A 48 -7.32 10.76 -10.06
C LEU A 48 -7.19 12.15 -9.44
N SER A 49 -8.03 13.09 -9.87
CA SER A 49 -8.00 14.44 -9.30
C SER A 49 -8.28 14.45 -7.81
N GLN A 50 -9.14 13.54 -7.33
CA GLN A 50 -9.41 13.45 -5.90
C GLN A 50 -8.20 12.89 -5.15
N VAL A 51 -7.51 11.91 -5.72
CA VAL A 51 -6.30 11.38 -5.10
C VAL A 51 -5.24 12.47 -5.00
N HIS A 52 -5.10 13.29 -6.04
CA HIS A 52 -4.14 14.39 -6.04
C HIS A 52 -4.50 15.46 -5.00
N LYS A 53 -5.78 15.70 -4.76
CA LYS A 53 -6.21 16.62 -3.70
C LYS A 53 -5.80 16.11 -2.32
N TRP A 54 -5.98 14.82 -2.09
CA TRP A 54 -5.53 14.19 -0.85
C TRP A 54 -4.01 14.27 -0.73
N ASP A 55 -3.30 13.99 -1.81
CA ASP A 55 -1.84 14.08 -1.83
C ASP A 55 -1.35 15.49 -1.46
N ASP A 56 -2.12 16.49 -1.85
CA ASP A 56 -1.75 17.90 -1.62
C ASP A 56 -2.20 18.43 -0.25
N GLY A 57 -2.87 17.60 0.54
CA GLY A 57 -3.16 17.98 1.92
C GLY A 57 -4.61 17.94 2.33
N GLU A 58 -5.55 17.68 1.41
CA GLU A 58 -6.94 17.50 1.80
C GLU A 58 -7.03 16.26 2.70
N ALA A 59 -7.85 16.32 3.73
CA ALA A 59 -7.96 15.23 4.68
C ALA A 59 -8.46 13.96 4.00
N ILE A 60 -7.72 12.87 4.15
CA ILE A 60 -8.12 11.57 3.61
C ILE A 60 -9.18 10.98 4.54
N PRO A 61 -10.37 10.64 4.02
CA PRO A 61 -11.40 10.05 4.86
C PRO A 61 -10.92 8.75 5.52
N PRO A 62 -11.30 8.49 6.77
CA PRO A 62 -10.88 7.28 7.46
C PRO A 62 -11.23 5.99 6.70
N LEU A 63 -12.36 5.97 6.03
CA LEU A 63 -12.77 4.79 5.26
C LEU A 63 -11.82 4.54 4.08
N VAL A 64 -11.37 5.60 3.42
CA VAL A 64 -10.41 5.50 2.33
C VAL A 64 -9.08 4.95 2.85
N ARG A 65 -8.61 5.45 3.98
CA ARG A 65 -7.40 4.94 4.61
C ARG A 65 -7.50 3.46 4.90
N ARG A 66 -8.64 3.04 5.42
CA ARG A 66 -8.86 1.64 5.75
C ARG A 66 -8.80 0.75 4.51
N VAL A 67 -9.48 1.17 3.43
CA VAL A 67 -9.46 0.40 2.19
C VAL A 67 -8.04 0.33 1.63
N TRP A 68 -7.34 1.45 1.62
CA TRP A 68 -5.96 1.47 1.12
C TRP A 68 -5.05 0.56 1.94
N GLU A 69 -5.18 0.55 3.25
CA GLU A 69 -4.36 -0.31 4.11
C GLU A 69 -4.64 -1.78 3.85
N LEU A 70 -5.90 -2.13 3.67
CA LEU A 70 -6.28 -3.51 3.34
C LEU A 70 -5.77 -3.91 1.96
N GLU A 71 -5.94 -3.04 0.96
CA GLU A 71 -5.52 -3.34 -0.40
C GLU A 71 -4.00 -3.39 -0.54
N SER A 72 -3.28 -2.64 0.28
CA SER A 72 -1.82 -2.66 0.27
C SER A 72 -1.24 -3.86 1.02
N GLY A 73 -2.07 -4.65 1.68
CA GLY A 73 -1.62 -5.78 2.50
C GLY A 73 -1.02 -5.38 3.83
N ARG A 74 -1.06 -4.10 4.18
CA ARG A 74 -0.56 -3.64 5.48
C ARG A 74 -1.43 -4.11 6.63
N ARG A 75 -2.68 -4.41 6.32
CA ARG A 75 -3.65 -4.85 7.31
C ARG A 75 -4.52 -5.90 6.68
N LEU A 76 -4.77 -7.00 7.36
CA LEU A 76 -5.74 -7.99 6.92
C LEU A 76 -7.07 -7.75 7.63
N PRO A 77 -8.16 -8.35 7.12
CA PRO A 77 -9.48 -8.08 7.69
C PRO A 77 -9.53 -8.34 9.18
N LYS A 78 -10.15 -7.37 9.89
CA LYS A 78 -10.36 -7.48 11.31
C LYS A 78 -11.30 -8.66 11.58
N TYR A 79 -11.14 -9.31 12.70
CA TYR A 79 -11.95 -10.47 13.10
C TYR A 79 -11.72 -11.73 12.28
N SER A 80 -10.73 -11.73 11.39
CA SER A 80 -10.26 -12.99 10.80
C SER A 80 -9.14 -13.52 11.70
N GLY A 81 -8.82 -14.79 11.56
CA GLY A 81 -7.69 -15.36 12.28
C GLY A 81 -6.35 -14.79 11.83
N PHE A 82 -6.38 -13.96 10.79
CA PHE A 82 -5.18 -13.37 10.20
C PHE A 82 -5.05 -11.88 10.48
N ASP A 83 -5.76 -11.33 11.43
CA ASP A 83 -5.77 -9.88 11.66
C ASP A 83 -4.43 -9.31 12.12
N ASN A 84 -3.53 -10.15 12.63
CA ASN A 84 -2.18 -9.74 13.01
C ASN A 84 -1.12 -10.12 11.97
N TRP A 85 -1.55 -10.65 10.85
CA TRP A 85 -0.68 -10.97 9.73
C TRP A 85 -0.64 -9.80 8.76
N SER A 86 0.35 -9.76 7.90
CA SER A 86 0.45 -8.70 6.90
C SER A 86 1.17 -9.21 5.66
N PHE A 87 1.14 -8.39 4.60
CA PHE A 87 1.96 -8.62 3.42
C PHE A 87 3.00 -7.53 3.36
N LYS A 88 4.24 -7.90 3.06
CA LYS A 88 5.31 -6.94 2.92
C LYS A 88 6.30 -7.45 1.90
N SER A 89 6.61 -6.62 0.90
CA SER A 89 7.60 -6.97 -0.14
C SER A 89 7.31 -8.32 -0.80
N GLY A 90 6.03 -8.58 -1.09
CA GLY A 90 5.63 -9.82 -1.77
C GLY A 90 5.63 -11.06 -0.91
N ARG A 91 5.75 -10.90 0.40
CA ARG A 91 5.73 -12.02 1.33
C ARG A 91 4.65 -11.85 2.38
N ILE A 92 4.10 -12.97 2.84
CA ILE A 92 3.20 -12.94 3.97
C ILE A 92 4.04 -12.95 5.24
N VAL A 93 3.67 -12.08 6.18
CA VAL A 93 4.40 -11.94 7.44
C VAL A 93 3.49 -12.36 8.58
N THR A 94 3.96 -13.30 9.37
CA THR A 94 3.22 -13.83 10.52
C THR A 94 3.25 -12.83 11.68
N PRO A 95 2.40 -13.03 12.71
CA PRO A 95 2.38 -12.12 13.87
C PRO A 95 3.72 -11.99 14.59
N ASP A 96 4.56 -13.02 14.52
CA ASP A 96 5.90 -12.98 15.14
C ASP A 96 6.96 -12.41 14.20
N GLY A 97 6.54 -11.90 13.03
CA GLY A 97 7.45 -11.24 12.12
C GLY A 97 8.15 -12.13 11.11
N ALA A 98 7.78 -13.40 11.01
CA ALA A 98 8.42 -14.33 10.09
C ALA A 98 7.87 -14.14 8.67
N PRO A 99 8.72 -13.86 7.67
CA PRO A 99 8.27 -13.68 6.29
C PRO A 99 8.31 -15.00 5.53
N TYR A 100 7.28 -15.23 4.70
CA TYR A 100 7.22 -16.40 3.84
C TYR A 100 6.80 -15.99 2.44
N SER A 101 7.50 -16.52 1.43
CA SER A 101 7.15 -16.28 0.04
C SER A 101 5.92 -17.09 -0.36
N GLU A 102 5.30 -16.71 -1.46
CA GLU A 102 4.18 -17.47 -2.01
C GLU A 102 4.59 -18.93 -2.29
N TYR A 103 5.79 -19.12 -2.80
CA TYR A 103 6.32 -20.45 -3.06
C TYR A 103 6.40 -21.31 -1.78
N GLN A 104 6.94 -20.70 -0.72
CA GLN A 104 7.06 -21.42 0.57
C GLN A 104 5.70 -21.79 1.14
N VAL A 105 4.73 -20.88 1.06
CA VAL A 105 3.37 -21.16 1.54
C VAL A 105 2.75 -22.28 0.73
N ARG A 106 2.84 -22.19 -0.59
CA ARG A 106 2.25 -23.20 -1.48
C ARG A 106 2.87 -24.56 -1.25
N HIS A 107 4.18 -24.63 -1.09
CA HIS A 107 4.89 -25.88 -0.84
C HIS A 107 4.48 -26.48 0.48
N SER A 108 4.34 -25.66 1.52
CA SER A 108 3.89 -26.13 2.83
C SER A 108 2.48 -26.72 2.78
N LEU A 109 1.58 -26.05 2.06
CA LEU A 109 0.22 -26.54 1.88
C LEU A 109 0.20 -27.88 1.13
N PHE A 110 1.05 -28.00 0.12
CA PHE A 110 1.20 -29.26 -0.61
C PHE A 110 1.63 -30.40 0.34
N LEU A 111 2.62 -30.13 1.18
CA LEU A 111 3.09 -31.13 2.13
C LEU A 111 2.00 -31.52 3.13
N LEU A 112 1.22 -30.55 3.61
CA LEU A 112 0.11 -30.83 4.52
C LEU A 112 -0.91 -31.76 3.88
N ASP A 113 -1.17 -31.61 2.59
CA ASP A 113 -2.12 -32.46 1.88
C ASP A 113 -1.62 -33.88 1.72
N GLN A 114 -0.32 -34.14 1.91
CA GLN A 114 0.26 -35.49 1.83
C GLN A 114 0.18 -36.23 3.15
N LEU A 115 -0.19 -35.57 4.22
CA LEU A 115 -0.28 -36.21 5.53
C LEU A 115 -1.52 -37.11 5.59
N PRO A 116 -1.43 -38.29 6.23
CA PRO A 116 -2.55 -39.19 6.38
C PRO A 116 -3.67 -38.63 7.25
#